data_9ebb158e14200c39d053c6089a5cd954
#
_entry.id   9ebb158e14200c39d053c6089a5cd954
#
_cell.length_a   1.000
_cell.length_b   1.000
_cell.length_c   1.000
_cell.angle_alpha   90.00
_cell.angle_beta   90.00
_cell.angle_gamma   90.00
#
_symmetry.space_group_name_H-M   'P 1'
#
loop_
_entity.id
_entity.type
_entity.pdbx_description
1 polymer ?
#
loop_
_entity_poly.entity_id
_entity_poly.type
_entity_poly.pdbx_seq_one_letter_code
_entity_poly.pdbx_strand_id
1 'polypeptide(L)'
;MIKMAMHRLSNKGVHEKIGYVYLSDTPGGLLLEAELEGLPPGDHGFHVHEYGDIEPGKNKKGKVIAGGAAGQHLDPARTGKHLGPYRNGHLGDLPYIIVEDDGTCDDAVLAPRLMLEDVEGLALIVHECGDNYSDYPLPNGGGKSRIAGGIISNDCPYCKKERNRNLMILGTVAAGVYAFKKL
;
A
#
# COMPACT_ATOMS: atom_id res chain seq x y z
N MET A 1 -15.27 5.37 -7.61
CA MET A 1 -14.67 4.16 -6.99
C MET A 1 -13.38 3.82 -7.71
N ILE A 2 -12.29 3.60 -6.98
CA ILE A 2 -11.00 3.10 -7.48
C ILE A 2 -10.79 1.68 -6.97
N LYS A 3 -10.33 0.78 -7.84
CA LYS A 3 -9.78 -0.53 -7.49
C LYS A 3 -8.27 -0.51 -7.68
N MET A 4 -7.51 -0.44 -6.60
CA MET A 4 -6.06 -0.42 -6.65
C MET A 4 -5.45 -1.77 -6.27
N ALA A 5 -4.32 -2.12 -6.90
CA ALA A 5 -3.56 -3.32 -6.54
C ALA A 5 -2.56 -3.00 -5.42
N MET A 6 -2.45 -3.92 -4.46
CA MET A 6 -1.46 -3.90 -3.40
C MET A 6 -0.36 -4.91 -3.67
N HIS A 7 0.87 -4.52 -3.40
CA HIS A 7 2.08 -5.31 -3.66
C HIS A 7 2.89 -5.46 -2.38
N ARG A 8 3.55 -6.61 -2.24
CA ARG A 8 4.56 -6.80 -1.19
C ARG A 8 5.76 -5.89 -1.43
N LEU A 9 6.28 -5.29 -0.37
CA LEU A 9 7.41 -4.37 -0.43
C LEU A 9 8.62 -4.91 0.33
N SER A 10 9.81 -4.61 -0.19
CA SER A 10 11.07 -4.79 0.52
C SER A 10 12.06 -3.67 0.18
N ASN A 11 13.21 -3.65 0.85
CA ASN A 11 14.30 -2.73 0.51
C ASN A 11 14.98 -3.04 -0.84
N LYS A 12 14.55 -4.11 -1.54
CA LYS A 12 15.05 -4.52 -2.86
C LYS A 12 14.10 -4.16 -4.00
N GLY A 13 12.85 -3.77 -3.70
CA GLY A 13 11.86 -3.41 -4.71
C GLY A 13 10.43 -3.76 -4.33
N VAL A 14 9.58 -3.60 -5.33
CA VAL A 14 8.17 -3.99 -5.34
C VAL A 14 8.08 -5.43 -5.87
N HIS A 15 7.36 -6.29 -5.17
CA HIS A 15 7.25 -7.72 -5.44
C HIS A 15 5.85 -8.09 -5.96
N GLU A 16 5.42 -9.33 -5.68
CA GLU A 16 4.15 -9.89 -6.11
C GLU A 16 2.96 -9.04 -5.62
N LYS A 17 1.89 -9.09 -6.41
CA LYS A 17 0.60 -8.57 -5.97
C LYS A 17 0.02 -9.48 -4.88
N ILE A 18 -0.47 -8.87 -3.80
CA ILE A 18 -1.06 -9.55 -2.64
C ILE A 18 -2.55 -9.27 -2.46
N GLY A 19 -3.18 -8.60 -3.41
CA GLY A 19 -4.60 -8.32 -3.37
C GLY A 19 -4.97 -6.94 -3.88
N TYR A 20 -6.11 -6.44 -3.42
CA TYR A 20 -6.67 -5.17 -3.83
C TYR A 20 -7.20 -4.39 -2.64
N VAL A 21 -7.29 -3.07 -2.81
CA VAL A 21 -8.09 -2.18 -1.97
C VAL A 21 -9.05 -1.43 -2.89
N TYR A 22 -10.30 -1.37 -2.48
CA TYR A 22 -11.35 -0.62 -3.16
C TYR A 22 -11.61 0.65 -2.37
N LEU A 23 -11.62 1.80 -3.05
CA LEU A 23 -11.81 3.10 -2.44
C LEU A 23 -13.05 3.75 -3.04
N SER A 24 -13.95 4.23 -2.18
CA SER A 24 -15.17 4.92 -2.60
C SER A 24 -15.55 6.03 -1.62
N ASP A 25 -16.05 7.15 -2.16
CA ASP A 25 -16.59 8.21 -1.34
C ASP A 25 -17.95 7.82 -0.76
N THR A 26 -18.13 8.15 0.51
CA THR A 26 -19.41 8.02 1.24
C THR A 26 -19.79 9.34 1.92
N PRO A 27 -21.02 9.51 2.38
CA PRO A 27 -21.37 10.68 3.18
C PRO A 27 -20.57 10.82 4.48
N GLY A 28 -19.92 9.74 4.95
CA GLY A 28 -19.10 9.72 6.17
C GLY A 28 -17.59 9.90 5.92
N GLY A 29 -17.15 10.04 4.67
CA GLY A 29 -15.75 10.11 4.27
C GLY A 29 -15.36 9.02 3.29
N LEU A 30 -14.07 8.78 3.13
CA LEU A 30 -13.51 7.76 2.24
C LEU A 30 -13.61 6.38 2.89
N LEU A 31 -14.32 5.45 2.24
CA LEU A 31 -14.36 4.04 2.60
C LEU A 31 -13.24 3.31 1.86
N LEU A 32 -12.46 2.51 2.58
CA LEU A 32 -11.43 1.62 2.05
C LEU A 32 -11.77 0.18 2.44
N GLU A 33 -11.97 -0.67 1.44
CA GLU A 33 -12.26 -2.11 1.60
C GLU A 33 -11.02 -2.88 1.12
N ALA A 34 -10.35 -3.57 2.03
CA ALA A 34 -9.10 -4.28 1.79
C ALA A 34 -9.34 -5.78 1.64
N GLU A 35 -8.97 -6.35 0.49
CA GLU A 35 -8.94 -7.78 0.20
C GLU A 35 -7.49 -8.18 -0.06
N LEU A 36 -6.76 -8.59 1.00
CA LEU A 36 -5.32 -8.86 0.95
C LEU A 36 -5.00 -10.26 1.46
N GLU A 37 -3.86 -10.82 1.03
CA GLU A 37 -3.39 -12.14 1.43
C GLU A 37 -1.89 -12.18 1.69
N GLY A 38 -1.45 -13.14 2.51
CA GLY A 38 -0.04 -13.38 2.77
C GLY A 38 0.64 -12.33 3.64
N LEU A 39 -0.11 -11.53 4.40
CA LEU A 39 0.41 -10.62 5.41
C LEU A 39 0.62 -11.35 6.75
N PRO A 40 1.52 -10.87 7.63
CA PRO A 40 1.60 -11.37 9.00
C PRO A 40 0.28 -11.16 9.74
N PRO A 41 -0.18 -12.09 10.61
CA PRO A 41 -1.36 -11.87 11.45
C PRO A 41 -1.21 -10.71 12.43
N GLY A 42 -2.33 -10.05 12.73
CA GLY A 42 -2.47 -9.01 13.74
C GLY A 42 -2.82 -7.64 13.16
N ASP A 43 -2.70 -6.61 13.99
CA ASP A 43 -3.02 -5.22 13.64
C ASP A 43 -1.88 -4.61 12.80
N HIS A 44 -2.23 -3.85 11.76
CA HIS A 44 -1.28 -3.19 10.88
C HIS A 44 -1.64 -1.73 10.67
N GLY A 45 -0.68 -0.83 10.90
CA GLY A 45 -0.82 0.57 10.54
C GLY A 45 -1.08 0.71 9.04
N PHE A 46 -2.02 1.57 8.67
CA PHE A 46 -2.52 1.75 7.32
C PHE A 46 -2.59 3.24 7.02
N HIS A 47 -1.78 3.71 6.07
CA HIS A 47 -1.61 5.14 5.87
C HIS A 47 -1.50 5.53 4.40
N VAL A 48 -2.06 6.70 4.06
CA VAL A 48 -1.75 7.39 2.81
C VAL A 48 -0.45 8.18 2.98
N HIS A 49 0.45 8.08 2.01
CA HIS A 49 1.75 8.73 1.99
C HIS A 49 1.80 9.89 0.98
N GLU A 50 2.86 10.74 1.08
CA GLU A 50 2.97 12.00 0.34
C GLU A 50 3.08 11.84 -1.18
N TYR A 51 3.68 10.72 -1.67
CA TYR A 51 3.99 10.55 -3.08
C TYR A 51 3.46 9.23 -3.62
N GLY A 52 3.04 9.24 -4.90
CA GLY A 52 2.55 8.06 -5.63
C GLY A 52 3.67 7.16 -6.15
N ASP A 53 4.59 6.79 -5.27
CA ASP A 53 5.72 5.92 -5.61
C ASP A 53 5.99 4.96 -4.44
N ILE A 54 5.98 3.65 -4.72
CA ILE A 54 6.19 2.60 -3.72
C ILE A 54 7.55 1.89 -3.85
N GLU A 55 8.44 2.40 -4.68
CA GLU A 55 9.80 1.89 -4.79
C GLU A 55 10.62 2.14 -3.52
N PRO A 56 11.70 1.36 -3.31
CA PRO A 56 12.62 1.64 -2.21
C PRO A 56 13.20 3.05 -2.31
N GLY A 57 13.35 3.70 -1.17
CA GLY A 57 13.94 5.04 -1.08
C GLY A 57 14.77 5.21 0.19
N LYS A 58 15.58 6.26 0.24
CA LYS A 58 16.40 6.55 1.41
C LYS A 58 15.60 7.31 2.46
N ASN A 59 15.67 6.84 3.71
CA ASN A 59 15.15 7.60 4.84
C ASN A 59 16.10 8.78 5.22
N LYS A 60 15.71 9.60 6.20
CA LYS A 60 16.49 10.76 6.68
C LYS A 60 17.92 10.40 7.16
N LYS A 61 18.19 9.11 7.47
CA LYS A 61 19.52 8.60 7.89
C LYS A 61 20.28 7.99 6.70
N GLY A 62 19.79 8.10 5.46
CA GLY A 62 20.44 7.55 4.28
C GLY A 62 20.26 6.04 4.08
N LYS A 63 19.54 5.34 4.98
CA LYS A 63 19.25 3.89 4.85
C LYS A 63 18.14 3.67 3.84
N VAL A 64 18.35 2.75 2.91
CA VAL A 64 17.30 2.29 1.97
C VAL A 64 16.23 1.51 2.75
N ILE A 65 14.98 1.91 2.58
CA ILE A 65 13.81 1.28 3.18
C ILE A 65 12.78 0.91 2.11
N ALA A 66 11.99 -0.11 2.38
CA ALA A 66 10.85 -0.51 1.55
C ALA A 66 9.87 0.65 1.37
N GLY A 67 9.37 0.88 0.15
CA GLY A 67 8.41 1.95 -0.14
C GLY A 67 8.91 3.35 0.24
N GLY A 68 10.24 3.55 0.36
CA GLY A 68 10.80 4.81 0.85
C GLY A 68 10.54 6.00 -0.06
N ALA A 69 10.32 5.75 -1.36
CA ALA A 69 9.96 6.77 -2.34
C ALA A 69 8.58 7.40 -2.09
N ALA A 70 7.68 6.71 -1.35
CA ALA A 70 6.37 7.25 -0.96
C ALA A 70 6.43 8.46 0.00
N GLY A 71 7.59 8.77 0.56
CA GLY A 71 7.72 9.90 1.51
C GLY A 71 7.21 9.57 2.92
N GLN A 72 6.69 10.57 3.62
CA GLN A 72 6.09 10.45 4.96
C GLN A 72 4.56 10.25 4.84
N HIS A 73 3.85 10.16 5.97
CA HIS A 73 2.38 10.21 5.96
C HIS A 73 1.91 11.53 5.35
N LEU A 74 0.82 11.50 4.60
CA LEU A 74 0.23 12.69 3.99
C LEU A 74 -0.13 13.71 5.07
N ASP A 75 0.54 14.86 5.07
CA ASP A 75 0.33 15.95 6.04
C ASP A 75 0.36 17.32 5.38
N PRO A 76 -0.63 17.67 4.54
CA PRO A 76 -0.67 18.93 3.81
C PRO A 76 -0.73 20.15 4.75
N ALA A 77 -1.29 19.98 5.95
CA ALA A 77 -1.35 21.02 6.98
C ALA A 77 -0.03 21.18 7.76
N ARG A 78 0.97 20.30 7.52
CA ARG A 78 2.29 20.29 8.21
C ARG A 78 2.16 20.27 9.73
N THR A 79 1.25 19.45 10.23
CA THR A 79 1.01 19.32 11.68
C THR A 79 2.19 18.65 12.37
N GLY A 80 2.89 17.76 11.68
CA GLY A 80 3.99 16.95 12.19
C GLY A 80 3.58 16.06 13.38
N LYS A 81 2.30 15.69 13.46
CA LYS A 81 1.73 14.92 14.58
C LYS A 81 0.96 13.72 14.06
N HIS A 82 1.29 12.55 14.59
CA HIS A 82 0.53 11.32 14.36
C HIS A 82 -0.57 11.18 15.42
N LEU A 83 -1.81 11.46 15.05
CA LEU A 83 -2.95 11.48 15.98
C LEU A 83 -4.09 10.55 15.55
N GLY A 84 -3.85 9.72 14.52
CA GLY A 84 -4.83 8.80 13.97
C GLY A 84 -5.92 9.50 13.13
N PRO A 85 -6.94 8.73 12.67
CA PRO A 85 -7.88 9.19 11.65
C PRO A 85 -8.90 10.23 12.13
N TYR A 86 -9.09 10.37 13.45
CA TYR A 86 -10.19 11.16 14.03
C TYR A 86 -9.78 12.51 14.61
N ARG A 87 -8.48 12.86 14.55
CA ARG A 87 -7.93 14.08 15.15
C ARG A 87 -7.18 14.91 14.12
N ASN A 88 -6.85 16.16 14.46
CA ASN A 88 -6.11 17.09 13.59
C ASN A 88 -4.59 16.80 13.63
N GLY A 89 -4.20 15.60 13.21
CA GLY A 89 -2.84 15.19 12.92
C GLY A 89 -2.64 15.02 11.40
N HIS A 90 -1.70 14.15 10.99
CA HIS A 90 -1.53 13.81 9.60
C HIS A 90 -2.88 13.45 8.97
N LEU A 91 -3.13 13.95 7.77
CA LEU A 91 -4.39 13.67 7.07
C LEU A 91 -4.43 12.22 6.58
N GLY A 92 -3.27 11.66 6.24
CA GLY A 92 -3.11 10.29 5.75
C GLY A 92 -3.15 9.20 6.83
N ASP A 93 -3.32 9.54 8.12
CA ASP A 93 -3.50 8.54 9.17
C ASP A 93 -4.89 7.92 9.05
N LEU A 94 -4.97 6.62 8.74
CA LEU A 94 -6.22 5.86 8.59
C LEU A 94 -6.47 4.99 9.83
N PRO A 95 -7.67 4.41 10.00
CA PRO A 95 -7.82 3.29 10.92
C PRO A 95 -6.89 2.14 10.49
N TYR A 96 -6.29 1.44 11.46
CA TYR A 96 -5.50 0.24 11.18
C TYR A 96 -6.38 -0.86 10.60
N ILE A 97 -5.78 -1.81 9.89
CA ILE A 97 -6.44 -3.02 9.40
C ILE A 97 -6.02 -4.24 10.22
N ILE A 98 -6.89 -5.24 10.24
CA ILE A 98 -6.65 -6.51 10.97
C ILE A 98 -6.40 -7.61 9.95
N VAL A 99 -5.34 -8.36 10.16
CA VAL A 99 -5.00 -9.56 9.40
C VAL A 99 -5.27 -10.79 10.27
N GLU A 100 -6.04 -11.72 9.72
CA GLU A 100 -6.41 -12.97 10.40
C GLU A 100 -5.22 -13.94 10.54
N ASP A 101 -5.37 -14.97 11.36
CA ASP A 101 -4.32 -15.97 11.63
C ASP A 101 -3.83 -16.71 10.38
N ASP A 102 -4.66 -16.81 9.33
CA ASP A 102 -4.30 -17.41 8.04
C ASP A 102 -3.57 -16.47 7.09
N GLY A 103 -3.36 -15.22 7.50
CA GLY A 103 -2.68 -14.18 6.72
C GLY A 103 -3.57 -13.45 5.72
N THR A 104 -4.88 -13.61 5.82
CA THR A 104 -5.87 -12.86 5.02
C THR A 104 -6.34 -11.61 5.73
N CYS A 105 -6.72 -10.59 4.95
CA CYS A 105 -7.38 -9.38 5.44
C CYS A 105 -8.57 -9.11 4.53
N ASP A 106 -9.76 -9.17 5.12
CA ASP A 106 -11.03 -8.77 4.51
C ASP A 106 -11.66 -7.73 5.45
N ASP A 107 -11.12 -6.51 5.42
CA ASP A 107 -11.44 -5.46 6.37
C ASP A 107 -11.90 -4.18 5.66
N ALA A 108 -12.80 -3.44 6.29
CA ALA A 108 -13.35 -2.21 5.78
C ALA A 108 -13.18 -1.07 6.80
N VAL A 109 -12.46 -0.02 6.40
CA VAL A 109 -12.17 1.12 7.27
C VAL A 109 -12.71 2.42 6.67
N LEU A 110 -13.23 3.31 7.53
CA LEU A 110 -13.72 4.62 7.14
C LEU A 110 -12.76 5.72 7.59
N ALA A 111 -12.28 6.50 6.63
CA ALA A 111 -11.43 7.67 6.86
C ALA A 111 -12.29 8.96 6.79
N PRO A 112 -12.80 9.48 7.93
CA PRO A 112 -13.82 10.54 7.93
C PRO A 112 -13.31 11.91 7.50
N ARG A 113 -11.98 12.09 7.38
CA ARG A 113 -11.34 13.36 7.01
C ARG A 113 -10.86 13.39 5.57
N LEU A 114 -11.09 12.31 4.80
CA LEU A 114 -10.62 12.15 3.43
C LEU A 114 -11.78 11.92 2.47
N MET A 115 -11.56 12.39 1.24
CA MET A 115 -12.31 12.01 0.05
C MET A 115 -11.34 11.45 -1.00
N LEU A 116 -11.87 10.81 -2.02
CA LEU A 116 -11.04 10.18 -3.06
C LEU A 116 -10.13 11.18 -3.78
N GLU A 117 -10.63 12.40 -4.02
CA GLU A 117 -9.86 13.47 -4.68
C GLU A 117 -8.62 13.91 -3.89
N ASP A 118 -8.62 13.75 -2.55
CA ASP A 118 -7.48 14.11 -1.69
C ASP A 118 -6.31 13.13 -1.84
N VAL A 119 -6.57 11.90 -2.30
CA VAL A 119 -5.61 10.78 -2.22
C VAL A 119 -5.31 10.13 -3.56
N GLU A 120 -6.07 10.41 -4.62
CA GLU A 120 -5.85 9.82 -5.94
C GLU A 120 -4.44 10.15 -6.45
N GLY A 121 -3.73 9.13 -6.92
CA GLY A 121 -2.35 9.23 -7.36
C GLY A 121 -1.31 9.09 -6.25
N LEU A 122 -1.69 9.06 -4.97
CA LEU A 122 -0.79 8.88 -3.84
C LEU A 122 -0.57 7.40 -3.50
N ALA A 123 0.43 7.12 -2.64
CA ALA A 123 0.68 5.75 -2.18
C ALA A 123 -0.12 5.43 -0.92
N LEU A 124 -0.70 4.23 -0.90
CA LEU A 124 -1.29 3.59 0.27
C LEU A 124 -0.33 2.52 0.78
N ILE A 125 0.00 2.54 2.07
CA ILE A 125 1.01 1.67 2.68
C ILE A 125 0.43 0.92 3.87
N VAL A 126 0.75 -0.38 3.96
CA VAL A 126 0.55 -1.23 5.14
C VAL A 126 1.87 -1.37 5.87
N HIS A 127 1.87 -1.17 7.18
CA HIS A 127 3.03 -1.26 8.06
C HIS A 127 3.13 -2.62 8.76
N GLU A 128 4.31 -2.97 9.25
CA GLU A 128 4.63 -4.26 9.89
C GLU A 128 3.89 -4.47 11.21
N CYS A 129 3.64 -3.40 11.95
CA CYS A 129 2.98 -3.42 13.25
C CYS A 129 1.76 -2.53 13.26
N GLY A 130 0.94 -2.71 14.30
CA GLY A 130 -0.24 -1.90 14.57
C GLY A 130 0.07 -0.42 14.77
N ASP A 131 -0.99 0.36 14.89
CA ASP A 131 -0.96 1.81 15.07
C ASP A 131 -1.68 2.19 16.37
N ASN A 132 -0.96 2.89 17.26
CA ASN A 132 -1.51 3.35 18.54
C ASN A 132 -2.07 4.80 18.47
N TYR A 133 -2.12 5.40 17.27
CA TYR A 133 -2.59 6.77 17.02
C TYR A 133 -1.86 7.84 17.84
N SER A 134 -0.56 7.65 18.06
CA SER A 134 0.27 8.53 18.88
C SER A 134 1.72 8.53 18.41
N ASP A 135 2.44 9.61 18.67
CA ASP A 135 3.90 9.66 18.51
C ASP A 135 4.67 9.10 19.73
N TYR A 136 3.96 8.60 20.73
CA TYR A 136 4.55 8.01 21.94
C TYR A 136 3.99 6.59 22.19
N PRO A 137 4.83 5.60 22.56
CA PRO A 137 6.28 5.67 22.83
C PRO A 137 7.16 5.69 21.56
N LEU A 138 6.61 5.41 20.40
CA LEU A 138 7.30 5.41 19.11
C LEU A 138 6.61 6.37 18.14
N PRO A 139 7.37 7.09 17.30
CA PRO A 139 6.80 8.01 16.33
C PRO A 139 5.93 7.27 15.29
N ASN A 140 4.97 8.02 14.71
CA ASN A 140 4.09 7.52 13.66
C ASN A 140 3.35 6.24 14.06
N GLY A 141 2.75 6.19 15.26
CA GLY A 141 1.94 5.07 15.72
C GLY A 141 2.70 3.79 16.05
N GLY A 142 4.01 3.75 15.81
CA GLY A 142 4.83 2.55 16.06
C GLY A 142 4.75 1.48 14.96
N GLY A 143 4.20 1.79 13.79
CA GLY A 143 3.96 0.85 12.68
C GLY A 143 5.20 0.17 12.08
N LYS A 144 6.42 0.66 12.37
CA LYS A 144 7.72 0.13 11.93
C LYS A 144 7.92 0.12 10.41
N SER A 145 8.26 -1.08 9.83
CA SER A 145 8.60 -1.23 8.42
C SER A 145 7.34 -1.14 7.54
N ARG A 146 7.52 -0.78 6.29
CA ARG A 146 6.49 -0.84 5.25
C ARG A 146 6.55 -2.20 4.61
N ILE A 147 5.49 -3.00 4.68
CA ILE A 147 5.47 -4.39 4.22
C ILE A 147 4.64 -4.59 2.95
N ALA A 148 3.67 -3.71 2.72
CA ALA A 148 2.89 -3.72 1.49
C ALA A 148 2.50 -2.30 1.09
N GLY A 149 2.18 -2.11 -0.21
CA GLY A 149 1.71 -0.82 -0.71
C GLY A 149 1.25 -0.87 -2.15
N GLY A 150 0.57 0.19 -2.55
CA GLY A 150 0.09 0.41 -3.90
C GLY A 150 -0.10 1.89 -4.19
N ILE A 151 -0.38 2.23 -5.45
CA ILE A 151 -0.74 3.59 -5.86
C ILE A 151 -2.25 3.65 -6.00
N ILE A 152 -2.89 4.64 -5.40
CA ILE A 152 -4.34 4.86 -5.43
C ILE A 152 -4.73 5.31 -6.85
N SER A 153 -4.93 4.33 -7.72
CA SER A 153 -5.28 4.54 -9.13
C SER A 153 -5.86 3.27 -9.72
N ASN A 154 -6.78 3.40 -10.68
CA ASN A 154 -7.22 2.28 -11.50
C ASN A 154 -6.15 1.81 -12.50
N ASP A 155 -5.09 2.58 -12.68
CA ASP A 155 -4.00 2.31 -13.61
C ASP A 155 -2.72 1.89 -12.86
N CYS A 156 -2.65 0.61 -12.50
CA CYS A 156 -1.53 0.04 -11.77
C CYS A 156 -0.28 -0.12 -12.67
N PRO A 157 0.79 0.68 -12.50
CA PRO A 157 2.01 0.55 -13.31
C PRO A 157 2.73 -0.79 -13.09
N TYR A 158 2.68 -1.32 -11.89
CA TYR A 158 3.31 -2.61 -11.54
C TYR A 158 2.56 -3.80 -12.13
N CYS A 159 1.21 -3.75 -12.19
CA CYS A 159 0.40 -4.78 -12.83
C CYS A 159 0.63 -4.86 -14.35
N LYS A 160 0.90 -3.74 -15.01
CA LYS A 160 1.28 -3.70 -16.43
C LYS A 160 2.62 -4.40 -16.67
N LYS A 161 3.60 -4.18 -15.80
CA LYS A 161 4.93 -4.80 -15.87
C LYS A 161 4.87 -6.32 -15.72
N GLU A 162 4.06 -6.83 -14.77
CA GLU A 162 3.80 -8.27 -14.61
C GLU A 162 3.12 -8.88 -15.83
N ARG A 163 2.09 -8.25 -16.36
CA ARG A 163 1.38 -8.72 -17.55
C ARG A 163 2.32 -8.84 -18.75
N ASN A 164 3.16 -7.85 -18.97
CA ASN A 164 4.13 -7.86 -20.06
C ASN A 164 5.19 -8.96 -19.88
N ARG A 165 5.68 -9.18 -18.66
CA ARG A 165 6.61 -10.27 -18.33
C ARG A 165 5.98 -11.65 -18.60
N ASN A 166 4.73 -11.85 -18.19
CA ASN A 166 4.02 -13.11 -18.40
C ASN A 166 3.72 -13.35 -19.89
N LEU A 167 3.43 -12.30 -20.66
CA LEU A 167 3.28 -12.42 -22.11
C LEU A 167 4.58 -12.83 -22.80
N MET A 168 5.73 -12.29 -22.38
CA MET A 168 7.04 -12.69 -22.91
C MET A 168 7.37 -14.16 -22.59
N ILE A 169 7.07 -14.64 -21.37
CA ILE A 169 7.30 -16.02 -20.98
C ILE A 169 6.40 -16.96 -21.80
N LEU A 170 5.13 -16.64 -21.99
CA LEU A 170 4.22 -17.43 -22.84
C LEU A 170 4.65 -17.43 -24.30
N GLY A 171 5.15 -16.32 -24.82
CA GLY A 171 5.69 -16.20 -26.18
C GLY A 171 6.92 -17.09 -26.40
N THR A 172 7.82 -17.18 -25.43
CA THR A 172 9.01 -18.05 -25.51
C THR A 172 8.67 -19.54 -25.41
N VAL A 173 7.68 -19.91 -24.58
CA VAL A 173 7.17 -21.28 -24.48
C VAL A 173 6.49 -21.72 -25.77
N ALA A 174 5.64 -20.86 -26.37
CA ALA A 174 4.98 -21.14 -27.63
C ALA A 174 5.99 -21.32 -28.79
N ALA A 175 7.04 -20.49 -28.86
CA ALA A 175 8.10 -20.62 -29.86
C ALA A 175 8.93 -21.91 -29.68
N GLY A 176 9.18 -22.32 -28.42
CA GLY A 176 9.87 -23.59 -28.12
C GLY A 176 9.09 -24.83 -28.55
N VAL A 177 7.76 -24.84 -28.37
CA VAL A 177 6.89 -25.95 -28.76
C VAL A 177 6.77 -26.10 -30.28
N TYR A 178 6.84 -24.99 -31.04
CA TYR A 178 6.83 -25.05 -32.51
C TYR A 178 8.17 -25.61 -33.08
N ALA A 179 9.29 -25.44 -32.38
CA ALA A 179 10.59 -25.99 -32.84
C ALA A 179 10.69 -27.51 -32.66
N PHE A 180 9.97 -28.10 -31.70
CA PHE A 180 9.97 -29.56 -31.46
C PHE A 180 9.01 -30.36 -32.39
N LYS A 181 8.13 -29.70 -33.14
CA LYS A 181 7.20 -30.37 -34.07
C LYS A 181 7.74 -30.49 -35.52
N LYS A 182 8.97 -30.07 -35.77
CA LYS A 182 9.62 -30.15 -37.12
C LYS A 182 10.86 -31.01 -37.18
N LEU A 183 11.02 -32.00 -36.28
CA LEU A 183 12.03 -33.05 -36.38
C LEU A 183 11.35 -34.40 -36.53
#